data_d04d8e37fc07edb35b3367ea9011e7aa
#
_entry.id   d04d8e37fc07edb35b3367ea9011e7aa
#
_cell.length_a   1.000
_cell.length_b   1.000
_cell.length_c   1.000
_cell.angle_alpha   90.00
_cell.angle_beta   90.00
_cell.angle_gamma   90.00
#
_symmetry.space_group_name_H-M   'P 1'
#
loop_
_entity.id
_entity.type
_entity.pdbx_description
1 polymer ?
#
loop_
_entity_poly.entity_id
_entity_poly.type
_entity_poly.pdbx_seq_one_letter_code
_entity_poly.pdbx_strand_id
1 'polypeptide(L)'
;MDILTERGQKSLEYERKMLERIRSTMCDKHKTNSQIVETDKNMDAKVDGMVVTNGELSGVFESKCRDLSLMELRRYGSWLVTFDKIMDGKRLSEMLRVPYLGFLYLIKDKVVMYWKITDKHGNFLFDFDVRNTRTQKTINGGSVVRTNAYLPFKEGSELL
;
A
#
# COMPACT_ATOMS: atom_id res chain seq x y z
N MET A 1 4.30 -12.17 -2.83
CA MET A 1 3.33 -13.30 -2.83
C MET A 1 3.14 -13.63 -4.28
N ASP A 2 3.13 -14.90 -4.64
CA ASP A 2 2.92 -15.30 -6.03
C ASP A 2 1.43 -15.28 -6.34
N ILE A 3 1.04 -14.43 -7.31
CA ILE A 3 -0.36 -14.24 -7.73
C ILE A 3 -0.94 -15.50 -8.40
N LEU A 4 -0.11 -16.44 -8.83
CA LEU A 4 -0.55 -17.69 -9.43
C LEU A 4 -1.01 -18.73 -8.40
N THR A 5 -0.75 -18.52 -7.12
CA THR A 5 -1.23 -19.40 -6.05
C THR A 5 -2.66 -19.05 -5.63
N GLU A 6 -3.41 -20.04 -5.12
CA GLU A 6 -4.77 -19.80 -4.56
C GLU A 6 -4.76 -18.69 -3.50
N ARG A 7 -3.74 -18.67 -2.64
CA ARG A 7 -3.56 -17.62 -1.63
C ARG A 7 -3.31 -16.25 -2.27
N GLY A 8 -2.56 -16.20 -3.38
CA GLY A 8 -2.33 -15.01 -4.17
C GLY A 8 -3.62 -14.46 -4.78
N GLN A 9 -4.43 -15.34 -5.38
CA GLN A 9 -5.72 -14.97 -5.96
C GLN A 9 -6.70 -14.41 -4.91
N LYS A 10 -6.80 -15.06 -3.75
CA LYS A 10 -7.60 -14.53 -2.63
C LYS A 10 -7.11 -13.15 -2.15
N SER A 11 -5.80 -12.94 -2.13
CA SER A 11 -5.22 -11.62 -1.78
C SER A 11 -5.61 -10.53 -2.77
N LEU A 12 -5.59 -10.83 -4.07
CA LEU A 12 -6.03 -9.88 -5.12
C LEU A 12 -7.52 -9.54 -4.99
N GLU A 13 -8.36 -10.51 -4.66
CA GLU A 13 -9.79 -10.27 -4.42
C GLU A 13 -10.02 -9.31 -3.23
N TYR A 14 -9.33 -9.52 -2.13
CA TYR A 14 -9.38 -8.59 -0.99
C TYR A 14 -8.86 -7.20 -1.34
N GLU A 15 -7.80 -7.12 -2.13
CA GLU A 15 -7.23 -5.85 -2.59
C GLU A 15 -8.24 -5.07 -3.44
N ARG A 16 -8.90 -5.70 -4.40
CA ARG A 16 -9.95 -5.08 -5.21
C ARG A 16 -11.13 -4.58 -4.36
N LYS A 17 -11.60 -5.39 -3.41
CA LYS A 17 -12.66 -4.97 -2.48
C LYS A 17 -12.24 -3.77 -1.64
N MET A 18 -11.00 -3.73 -1.18
CA MET A 18 -10.45 -2.61 -0.45
C MET A 18 -10.43 -1.34 -1.31
N LEU A 19 -9.88 -1.42 -2.52
CA LEU A 19 -9.73 -0.27 -3.41
C LEU A 19 -11.10 0.31 -3.80
N GLU A 20 -12.10 -0.54 -4.04
CA GLU A 20 -13.47 -0.09 -4.30
C GLU A 20 -14.09 0.64 -3.09
N ARG A 21 -13.87 0.14 -1.86
CA ARG A 21 -14.32 0.82 -0.65
C ARG A 21 -13.62 2.17 -0.47
N ILE A 22 -12.32 2.27 -0.74
CA ILE A 22 -11.57 3.52 -0.69
C ILE A 22 -12.18 4.51 -1.69
N ARG A 23 -12.39 4.09 -2.94
CA ARG A 23 -13.00 4.91 -3.98
C ARG A 23 -14.37 5.46 -3.55
N SER A 24 -15.26 4.57 -3.10
CA SER A 24 -16.59 4.95 -2.64
C SER A 24 -16.52 5.99 -1.51
N THR A 25 -15.68 5.74 -0.51
CA THR A 25 -15.52 6.67 0.62
C THR A 25 -14.97 8.03 0.21
N MET A 26 -14.00 8.06 -0.73
CA MET A 26 -13.49 9.33 -1.24
C MET A 26 -14.58 10.12 -1.98
N CYS A 27 -15.39 9.43 -2.80
CA CYS A 27 -16.51 10.06 -3.49
C CYS A 27 -17.55 10.61 -2.49
N ASP A 28 -17.94 9.82 -1.50
CA ASP A 28 -19.01 10.16 -0.57
C ASP A 28 -18.61 11.25 0.43
N LYS A 29 -17.45 11.08 1.08
CA LYS A 29 -16.98 12.01 2.12
C LYS A 29 -16.55 13.37 1.56
N HIS A 30 -15.90 13.36 0.40
CA HIS A 30 -15.31 14.58 -0.16
C HIS A 30 -16.13 15.17 -1.32
N LYS A 31 -17.22 14.53 -1.70
CA LYS A 31 -18.05 14.92 -2.87
C LYS A 31 -17.21 15.10 -4.13
N THR A 32 -16.21 14.23 -4.30
CA THR A 32 -15.26 14.25 -5.41
C THR A 32 -15.56 13.11 -6.39
N ASN A 33 -15.27 13.32 -7.67
CA ASN A 33 -15.21 12.21 -8.62
C ASN A 33 -13.83 11.58 -8.55
N SER A 34 -13.71 10.58 -7.67
CA SER A 34 -12.45 9.87 -7.45
C SER A 34 -12.43 8.53 -8.17
N GLN A 35 -11.34 8.27 -8.87
CA GLN A 35 -11.07 7.01 -9.57
C GLN A 35 -9.78 6.41 -9.03
N ILE A 36 -9.75 5.09 -8.93
CA ILE A 36 -8.53 4.33 -8.64
C ILE A 36 -8.16 3.57 -9.91
N VAL A 37 -6.96 3.82 -10.42
CA VAL A 37 -6.41 3.18 -11.60
C VAL A 37 -5.32 2.24 -11.13
N GLU A 38 -5.58 0.93 -11.17
CA GLU A 38 -4.61 -0.09 -10.80
C GLU A 38 -3.60 -0.31 -11.93
N THR A 39 -2.35 -0.56 -11.58
CA THR A 39 -1.33 -1.04 -12.52
C THR A 39 -1.54 -2.53 -12.79
N ASP A 40 -1.09 -3.00 -13.96
CA ASP A 40 -1.19 -4.42 -14.31
C ASP A 40 -0.37 -5.27 -13.33
N LYS A 41 -1.02 -6.21 -12.67
CA LYS A 41 -0.40 -7.12 -11.70
C LYS A 41 0.51 -8.19 -12.32
N ASN A 42 0.44 -8.35 -13.64
CA ASN A 42 1.32 -9.26 -14.40
C ASN A 42 2.63 -8.59 -14.84
N MET A 43 2.78 -7.29 -14.60
CA MET A 43 3.98 -6.54 -14.92
C MET A 43 4.74 -6.14 -13.64
N ASP A 44 6.04 -5.90 -13.76
CA ASP A 44 6.86 -5.35 -12.67
C ASP A 44 6.57 -3.84 -12.51
N ALA A 45 5.36 -3.55 -12.05
CA ALA A 45 4.94 -2.18 -11.82
C ALA A 45 5.61 -1.59 -10.57
N LYS A 46 6.06 -0.35 -10.70
CA LYS A 46 6.78 0.38 -9.62
C LYS A 46 5.88 0.76 -8.45
N VAL A 47 4.60 0.99 -8.74
CA VAL A 47 3.52 1.23 -7.76
C VAL A 47 2.33 0.35 -8.08
N ASP A 48 1.42 0.17 -7.15
CA ASP A 48 0.24 -0.66 -7.36
C ASP A 48 -0.89 0.10 -8.07
N GLY A 49 -0.83 1.44 -8.10
CA GLY A 49 -1.80 2.23 -8.84
C GLY A 49 -1.72 3.74 -8.59
N MET A 50 -2.70 4.42 -9.12
CA MET A 50 -2.85 5.87 -9.10
C MET A 50 -4.25 6.27 -8.62
N VAL A 51 -4.34 7.41 -7.95
CA VAL A 51 -5.60 8.06 -7.58
C VAL A 51 -5.82 9.26 -8.48
N VAL A 52 -6.96 9.32 -9.15
CA VAL A 52 -7.39 10.46 -9.99
C VAL A 52 -8.60 11.09 -9.31
N THR A 53 -8.57 12.38 -9.06
CA THR A 53 -9.64 13.13 -8.40
C THR A 53 -10.06 14.28 -9.29
N ASN A 54 -11.34 14.33 -9.67
CA ASN A 54 -11.90 15.34 -10.58
C ASN A 54 -11.14 15.45 -11.91
N GLY A 55 -10.61 14.33 -12.43
CA GLY A 55 -9.88 14.27 -13.69
C GLY A 55 -8.38 14.57 -13.57
N GLU A 56 -7.88 14.93 -12.38
CA GLU A 56 -6.47 15.21 -12.15
C GLU A 56 -5.81 14.10 -11.33
N LEU A 57 -4.55 13.77 -11.64
CA LEU A 57 -3.75 12.86 -10.85
C LEU A 57 -3.50 13.45 -9.46
N SER A 58 -3.93 12.75 -8.42
CA SER A 58 -3.87 13.22 -7.03
C SER A 58 -3.00 12.37 -6.11
N GLY A 59 -2.52 11.21 -6.57
CA GLY A 59 -1.60 10.37 -5.81
C GLY A 59 -1.17 9.13 -6.56
N VAL A 60 -0.05 8.55 -6.14
CA VAL A 60 0.36 7.19 -6.49
C VAL A 60 0.37 6.35 -5.22
N PHE A 61 0.13 5.03 -5.31
CA PHE A 61 -0.01 4.24 -4.09
C PHE A 61 0.59 2.84 -4.17
N GLU A 62 0.93 2.32 -2.99
CA GLU A 62 1.16 0.89 -2.71
C GLU A 62 0.00 0.37 -1.87
N SER A 63 -0.47 -0.82 -2.16
CA SER A 63 -1.57 -1.47 -1.45
C SER A 63 -1.19 -2.86 -0.98
N LYS A 64 -1.65 -3.24 0.19
CA LYS A 64 -1.45 -4.58 0.75
C LYS A 64 -2.66 -5.02 1.56
N CYS A 65 -2.93 -6.32 1.53
CA CYS A 65 -3.87 -6.96 2.43
C CYS A 65 -3.11 -7.83 3.43
N ARG A 66 -3.52 -7.82 4.68
CA ARG A 66 -2.95 -8.65 5.74
C ARG A 66 -4.05 -9.29 6.56
N ASP A 67 -3.88 -10.58 6.87
CA ASP A 67 -4.75 -11.31 7.80
C ASP A 67 -4.36 -10.97 9.24
N LEU A 68 -4.60 -9.71 9.60
CA LEU A 68 -4.32 -9.09 10.88
C LEU A 68 -5.53 -8.31 11.35
N SER A 69 -5.62 -8.13 12.67
CA SER A 69 -6.48 -7.13 13.31
C SER A 69 -5.73 -5.81 13.53
N LEU A 70 -6.47 -4.75 13.80
CA LEU A 70 -5.91 -3.44 14.15
C LEU A 70 -5.09 -3.52 15.44
N MET A 71 -5.55 -4.33 16.41
CA MET A 71 -4.83 -4.55 17.67
C MET A 71 -3.49 -5.27 17.44
N GLU A 72 -3.46 -6.29 16.55
CA GLU A 72 -2.21 -6.96 16.19
C GLU A 72 -1.24 -6.01 15.49
N LEU A 73 -1.73 -5.19 14.54
CA LEU A 73 -0.89 -4.19 13.87
C LEU A 73 -0.32 -3.17 14.86
N ARG A 74 -1.17 -2.68 15.80
CA ARG A 74 -0.73 -1.77 16.87
C ARG A 74 0.36 -2.40 17.72
N ARG A 75 0.23 -3.69 18.08
CA ARG A 75 1.24 -4.42 18.86
C ARG A 75 2.56 -4.61 18.09
N TYR A 76 2.50 -4.81 16.77
CA TYR A 76 3.70 -4.85 15.93
C TYR A 76 4.38 -3.47 15.80
N GLY A 77 3.64 -2.40 15.98
CA GLY A 77 4.12 -1.03 15.94
C GLY A 77 4.43 -0.49 14.55
N SER A 78 4.37 -1.32 13.51
CA SER A 78 4.69 -0.91 12.14
C SER A 78 4.08 -1.82 11.09
N TRP A 79 3.92 -1.26 9.88
CA TRP A 79 3.59 -1.97 8.65
C TRP A 79 4.84 -2.16 7.80
N LEU A 80 5.08 -3.38 7.33
CA LEU A 80 6.23 -3.75 6.50
C LEU A 80 5.89 -3.60 5.01
N VAL A 81 6.72 -2.84 4.29
CA VAL A 81 6.72 -2.67 2.83
C VAL A 81 8.12 -2.96 2.29
N THR A 82 8.25 -3.58 1.14
CA THR A 82 9.56 -3.76 0.49
C THR A 82 10.20 -2.39 0.21
N PHE A 83 11.47 -2.21 0.56
CA PHE A 83 12.15 -0.92 0.46
C PHE A 83 12.20 -0.39 -0.97
N ASP A 84 12.40 -1.27 -1.97
CA ASP A 84 12.39 -0.87 -3.39
C ASP A 84 11.06 -0.22 -3.78
N LYS A 85 9.92 -0.73 -3.30
CA LYS A 85 8.60 -0.12 -3.53
C LYS A 85 8.49 1.29 -2.91
N ILE A 86 9.07 1.48 -1.73
CA ILE A 86 9.13 2.80 -1.08
C ILE A 86 9.94 3.79 -1.93
N MET A 87 11.10 3.36 -2.43
CA MET A 87 11.96 4.22 -3.24
C MET A 87 11.37 4.50 -4.63
N ASP A 88 10.76 3.52 -5.26
CA ASP A 88 10.08 3.70 -6.55
C ASP A 88 8.87 4.62 -6.41
N GLY A 89 8.05 4.44 -5.37
CA GLY A 89 6.92 5.32 -5.07
C GLY A 89 7.36 6.76 -4.79
N LYS A 90 8.46 6.94 -4.03
CA LYS A 90 9.07 8.26 -3.79
C LYS A 90 9.48 8.95 -5.11
N ARG A 91 10.20 8.23 -5.99
CA ARG A 91 10.63 8.77 -7.29
C ARG A 91 9.46 9.19 -8.17
N LEU A 92 8.41 8.34 -8.25
CA LEU A 92 7.21 8.66 -9.01
C LEU A 92 6.46 9.85 -8.42
N SER A 93 6.36 9.94 -7.10
CA SER A 93 5.78 11.07 -6.38
C SER A 93 6.47 12.39 -6.77
N GLU A 94 7.79 12.41 -6.75
CA GLU A 94 8.61 13.56 -7.13
C GLU A 94 8.41 13.94 -8.60
N MET A 95 8.48 12.96 -9.51
CA MET A 95 8.33 13.17 -10.96
C MET A 95 6.95 13.68 -11.35
N LEU A 96 5.90 13.11 -10.76
CA LEU A 96 4.50 13.40 -11.09
C LEU A 96 3.92 14.55 -10.24
N ARG A 97 4.66 15.06 -9.28
CA ARG A 97 4.24 16.13 -8.36
C ARG A 97 2.98 15.78 -7.56
N VAL A 98 2.85 14.53 -7.13
CA VAL A 98 1.73 14.03 -6.32
C VAL A 98 2.24 13.23 -5.13
N PRO A 99 1.50 13.11 -4.02
CA PRO A 99 1.93 12.31 -2.87
C PRO A 99 2.01 10.82 -3.18
N TYR A 100 2.91 10.11 -2.49
CA TYR A 100 2.91 8.66 -2.42
C TYR A 100 2.16 8.19 -1.18
N LEU A 101 1.21 7.28 -1.41
CA LEU A 101 0.24 6.83 -0.43
C LEU A 101 0.45 5.34 -0.14
N GLY A 102 0.17 4.92 1.08
CA GLY A 102 0.13 3.51 1.47
C GLY A 102 -1.27 3.13 1.94
N PHE A 103 -1.82 2.03 1.44
CA PHE A 103 -3.09 1.45 1.88
C PHE A 103 -2.87 0.04 2.41
N LEU A 104 -3.28 -0.21 3.64
CA LEU A 104 -3.21 -1.52 4.27
C LEU A 104 -4.61 -1.97 4.69
N TYR A 105 -5.10 -3.05 4.09
CA TYR A 105 -6.33 -3.69 4.49
C TYR A 105 -6.09 -4.76 5.55
N LEU A 106 -6.70 -4.57 6.71
CA LEU A 106 -6.72 -5.52 7.81
C LEU A 106 -7.95 -6.41 7.68
N ILE A 107 -7.75 -7.64 7.21
CA ILE A 107 -8.85 -8.53 6.80
C ILE A 107 -9.73 -8.91 7.98
N LYS A 108 -9.15 -9.15 9.17
CA LYS A 108 -9.89 -9.57 10.36
C LYS A 108 -10.92 -8.53 10.81
N ASP A 109 -10.53 -7.27 10.82
CA ASP A 109 -11.40 -6.17 11.29
C ASP A 109 -12.11 -5.45 10.14
N LYS A 110 -11.75 -5.78 8.88
CA LYS A 110 -12.23 -5.08 7.68
C LYS A 110 -11.92 -3.58 7.68
N VAL A 111 -10.81 -3.19 8.29
CA VAL A 111 -10.33 -1.82 8.42
C VAL A 111 -9.30 -1.52 7.34
N VAL A 112 -9.37 -0.32 6.76
CA VAL A 112 -8.33 0.22 5.89
C VAL A 112 -7.52 1.25 6.66
N MET A 113 -6.24 0.97 6.80
CA MET A 113 -5.25 1.93 7.29
C MET A 113 -4.62 2.69 6.12
N TYR A 114 -4.31 3.95 6.33
CA TYR A 114 -3.76 4.87 5.33
C TYR A 114 -2.53 5.58 5.87
N TRP A 115 -1.49 5.68 5.04
CA TRP A 115 -0.28 6.48 5.26
C TRP A 115 -0.08 7.43 4.09
N LYS A 116 0.15 8.69 4.38
CA LYS A 116 0.74 9.61 3.41
C LYS A 116 2.26 9.55 3.60
N ILE A 117 2.93 8.79 2.73
CA ILE A 117 4.36 8.44 2.90
C ILE A 117 5.25 9.61 2.48
N THR A 118 4.91 10.25 1.34
CA THR A 118 5.63 11.45 0.89
C THR A 118 4.68 12.61 0.63
N ASP A 119 5.25 13.81 0.59
CA ASP A 119 4.59 14.98 0.01
C ASP A 119 4.66 14.92 -1.54
N LYS A 120 4.11 15.92 -2.22
CA LYS A 120 4.14 16.05 -3.69
C LYS A 120 5.53 16.33 -4.29
N HIS A 121 6.53 16.56 -3.47
CA HIS A 121 7.92 16.79 -3.87
C HIS A 121 8.79 15.56 -3.62
N GLY A 122 8.19 14.45 -3.18
CA GLY A 122 8.89 13.21 -2.85
C GLY A 122 9.62 13.24 -1.49
N ASN A 123 9.41 14.24 -0.63
CA ASN A 123 9.96 14.25 0.70
C ASN A 123 9.18 13.30 1.61
N PHE A 124 9.89 12.42 2.33
CA PHE A 124 9.25 11.59 3.36
C PHE A 124 8.65 12.46 4.46
N LEU A 125 7.44 12.13 4.90
CA LEU A 125 6.72 12.89 5.93
C LEU A 125 7.00 12.38 7.35
N PHE A 126 7.66 11.24 7.48
CA PHE A 126 8.07 10.64 8.75
C PHE A 126 9.29 9.72 8.56
N ASP A 127 9.99 9.45 9.64
CA ASP A 127 11.09 8.48 9.68
C ASP A 127 10.56 7.05 9.81
N PHE A 128 11.27 6.10 9.23
CA PHE A 128 10.97 4.68 9.33
C PHE A 128 12.24 3.84 9.34
N ASP A 129 12.19 2.70 10.00
CA ASP A 129 13.31 1.75 10.04
C ASP A 129 13.43 1.00 8.71
N VAL A 130 14.68 0.70 8.34
CA VAL A 130 15.00 -0.16 7.21
C VAL A 130 15.83 -1.34 7.69
N ARG A 131 15.38 -2.57 7.40
CA ARG A 131 16.04 -3.79 7.88
C ARG A 131 16.01 -4.87 6.82
N ASN A 132 17.07 -5.70 6.81
CA ASN A 132 17.07 -6.95 6.05
C ASN A 132 16.32 -8.02 6.83
N THR A 133 15.29 -8.60 6.22
CA THR A 133 14.50 -9.67 6.83
C THR A 133 14.34 -10.84 5.89
N ARG A 134 14.36 -12.03 6.46
CA ARG A 134 14.01 -13.25 5.75
C ARG A 134 12.51 -13.25 5.54
N THR A 135 12.08 -13.11 4.30
CA THR A 135 10.67 -13.11 3.91
C THR A 135 10.24 -14.50 3.45
N GLN A 136 8.99 -14.60 3.09
CA GLN A 136 8.26 -15.83 2.75
C GLN A 136 9.08 -16.87 1.99
N LYS A 137 8.72 -18.14 2.19
CA LYS A 137 9.14 -19.23 1.32
C LYS A 137 8.76 -18.92 -0.13
N THR A 138 9.71 -19.05 -1.04
CA THR A 138 9.44 -19.03 -2.47
C THR A 138 8.65 -20.29 -2.86
N ILE A 139 8.05 -20.32 -4.05
CA ILE A 139 7.36 -21.50 -4.59
C ILE A 139 8.26 -22.74 -4.51
N ASN A 140 9.56 -22.59 -4.70
CA ASN A 140 10.56 -23.65 -4.65
C ASN A 140 11.03 -23.98 -3.22
N GLY A 141 10.34 -23.51 -2.18
CA GLY A 141 10.63 -23.82 -0.77
C GLY A 141 11.79 -23.03 -0.16
N GLY A 142 12.46 -22.19 -0.92
CA GLY A 142 13.54 -21.31 -0.43
C GLY A 142 13.01 -20.09 0.31
N SER A 143 13.90 -19.36 0.99
CA SER A 143 13.62 -18.05 1.58
C SER A 143 14.51 -17.01 0.95
N VAL A 144 13.98 -15.79 0.72
CA VAL A 144 14.71 -14.65 0.19
C VAL A 144 14.91 -13.63 1.31
N VAL A 145 16.12 -13.11 1.45
CA VAL A 145 16.38 -11.92 2.28
C VAL A 145 16.01 -10.71 1.45
N ARG A 146 15.15 -9.85 2.00
CA ARG A 146 14.77 -8.59 1.37
C ARG A 146 14.98 -7.43 2.32
N THR A 147 15.37 -6.30 1.77
CA THR A 147 15.36 -5.03 2.49
C THR A 147 13.92 -4.54 2.57
N ASN A 148 13.46 -4.28 3.79
CA ASN A 148 12.10 -3.84 4.06
C ASN A 148 12.11 -2.56 4.88
N ALA A 149 11.18 -1.66 4.57
CA ALA A 149 10.83 -0.48 5.34
C ALA A 149 9.72 -0.83 6.33
N TYR A 150 9.82 -0.32 7.54
CA TYR A 150 8.85 -0.50 8.62
C TYR A 150 8.17 0.83 8.91
N LEU A 151 7.02 1.07 8.24
CA LEU A 151 6.25 2.31 8.40
C LEU A 151 5.59 2.33 9.77
N PRO A 152 5.85 3.33 10.64
CA PRO A 152 5.33 3.34 12.01
C PRO A 152 3.80 3.35 12.04
N PHE A 153 3.21 2.56 12.92
CA PHE A 153 1.75 2.51 13.11
C PHE A 153 1.17 3.89 13.47
N LYS A 154 1.88 4.66 14.31
CA LYS A 154 1.45 5.98 14.77
C LYS A 154 1.30 7.03 13.67
N GLU A 155 1.98 6.83 12.54
CA GLU A 155 1.91 7.71 11.36
C GLU A 155 0.77 7.31 10.40
N GLY A 156 0.14 6.17 10.66
CA GLY A 156 -1.04 5.71 9.92
C GLY A 156 -2.33 6.22 10.53
N SER A 157 -3.34 6.39 9.70
CA SER A 157 -4.69 6.75 10.10
C SER A 157 -5.68 5.68 9.64
N GLU A 158 -6.73 5.45 10.40
CA GLU A 158 -7.85 4.64 9.96
C GLU A 158 -8.68 5.44 8.94
N LEU A 159 -8.84 4.88 7.75
CA LEU A 159 -9.59 5.51 6.66
C LEU A 159 -11.05 5.05 6.65
N LEU A 160 -11.27 3.75 6.93
CA LEU A 160 -12.57 3.03 6.86
C LEU A 160 -12.68 2.01 7.96
#